data_2cbb62482fc8ddcde12633bf7e294343
#
_entry.id   2cbb62482fc8ddcde12633bf7e294343
#
_cell.length_a   1.000
_cell.length_b   1.000
_cell.length_c   1.000
_cell.angle_alpha   90.00
_cell.angle_beta   90.00
_cell.angle_gamma   90.00
#
_symmetry.space_group_name_H-M   'P 1'
#
loop_
_entity.id
_entity.type
_entity.pdbx_description
1 polymer ?
#
loop_
_entity_poly.entity_id
_entity_poly.type
_entity_poly.pdbx_seq_one_letter_code
_entity_poly.pdbx_strand_id
1 'polypeptide(L)'
;IGACCEKKLLEGLEKLEYRGYDSAGLVVLRDKDFYTEKALGGIENLKSKVKCSDDFGIGIAHTRWATHGGITIENTHPHFSSNKNVALVHNGIIENFEVLKKEIDENSLYSQTDSEVVAKMFDKGISINKLYSVLQKINGTYAFTIISKSENKIFFAKNKSPLYVSLGEDVSMVASDPSCFVGHSTTFIPIDDGEFGYISKNK
;
A
#
# COMPACT_ATOMS: atom_id res chain seq x y z
N ILE A 1 -1.30 11.27 2.54
CA ILE A 1 -0.51 12.43 2.09
C ILE A 1 -0.69 13.55 3.11
N GLY A 2 0.38 14.04 3.72
CA GLY A 2 0.32 15.14 4.70
C GLY A 2 1.60 15.25 5.53
N ALA A 3 1.64 16.20 6.46
CA ALA A 3 2.71 16.32 7.45
C ALA A 3 2.67 15.16 8.47
N CYS A 4 3.80 14.85 9.09
CA CYS A 4 3.95 13.74 10.05
C CYS A 4 3.41 12.41 9.48
N CYS A 5 3.77 12.09 8.24
CA CYS A 5 3.18 10.98 7.49
C CYS A 5 3.30 9.64 8.24
N GLU A 6 4.48 9.33 8.80
CA GLU A 6 4.74 8.08 9.51
C GLU A 6 3.85 7.93 10.74
N LYS A 7 3.71 9.00 11.52
CA LYS A 7 2.86 9.01 12.72
C LYS A 7 1.40 8.70 12.36
N LYS A 8 0.88 9.33 11.30
CA LYS A 8 -0.50 9.10 10.84
C LYS A 8 -0.70 7.69 10.29
N LEU A 9 0.31 7.14 9.60
CA LEU A 9 0.28 5.74 9.15
C LEU A 9 0.25 4.77 10.34
N LEU A 10 1.08 4.99 11.36
CA LEU A 10 1.08 4.16 12.57
C LEU A 10 -0.25 4.24 13.32
N GLU A 11 -0.80 5.45 13.52
CA GLU A 11 -2.13 5.67 14.13
C GLU A 11 -3.26 4.96 13.34
N GLY A 12 -3.17 4.95 12.00
CA GLY A 12 -4.10 4.21 11.15
C GLY A 12 -3.96 2.71 11.31
N LEU A 13 -2.72 2.19 11.33
CA LEU A 13 -2.47 0.77 11.50
C LEU A 13 -2.92 0.24 12.87
N GLU A 14 -2.79 1.02 13.95
CA GLU A 14 -3.31 0.66 15.27
C GLU A 14 -4.81 0.35 15.25
N LYS A 15 -5.56 1.15 14.50
CA LYS A 15 -7.01 0.96 14.34
C LYS A 15 -7.35 -0.28 13.50
N LEU A 16 -6.38 -0.82 12.74
CA LEU A 16 -6.54 -1.99 11.89
C LEU A 16 -5.95 -3.29 12.48
N GLU A 17 -5.22 -3.22 13.60
CA GLU A 17 -4.49 -4.36 14.16
C GLU A 17 -5.40 -5.53 14.52
N TYR A 18 -6.67 -5.26 14.86
CA TYR A 18 -7.66 -6.30 15.19
C TYR A 18 -7.88 -7.32 14.06
N ARG A 19 -7.52 -6.98 12.82
CA ARG A 19 -7.68 -7.82 11.62
C ARG A 19 -6.37 -8.18 10.92
N GLY A 20 -5.21 -7.92 11.56
CA GLY A 20 -3.89 -8.30 11.04
C GLY A 20 -2.80 -7.95 12.05
N TYR A 21 -2.15 -8.97 12.62
CA TYR A 21 -1.13 -8.80 13.66
C TYR A 21 0.09 -9.70 13.46
N ASP A 22 0.20 -10.39 12.33
CA ASP A 22 1.31 -11.31 12.05
C ASP A 22 2.58 -10.54 11.64
N SER A 23 2.39 -9.44 10.96
CA SER A 23 3.45 -8.51 10.61
C SER A 23 2.87 -7.16 10.16
N ALA A 24 3.68 -6.13 10.23
CA ALA A 24 3.33 -4.80 9.80
C ALA A 24 4.51 -4.11 9.10
N GLY A 25 4.20 -3.18 8.20
CA GLY A 25 5.23 -2.39 7.55
C GLY A 25 4.68 -1.13 6.91
N LEU A 26 5.57 -0.19 6.70
CA LEU A 26 5.30 1.07 6.03
C LEU A 26 6.41 1.46 5.07
N VAL A 27 6.07 2.31 4.12
CA VAL A 27 7.01 3.03 3.28
C VAL A 27 6.55 4.47 3.11
N VAL A 28 7.47 5.40 3.25
CA VAL A 28 7.25 6.84 3.07
C VAL A 28 8.25 7.38 2.06
N LEU A 29 7.77 8.19 1.15
CA LEU A 29 8.62 8.93 0.20
C LEU A 29 9.20 10.16 0.94
N ARG A 30 10.52 10.16 1.12
CA ARG A 30 11.33 11.24 1.71
C ARG A 30 12.41 11.63 0.71
N ASP A 31 12.59 12.91 0.43
CA ASP A 31 13.68 13.41 -0.43
C ASP A 31 13.89 12.62 -1.74
N LYS A 32 12.78 12.21 -2.36
CA LYS A 32 12.77 11.39 -3.59
C LYS A 32 13.22 9.93 -3.42
N ASP A 33 13.40 9.44 -2.18
CA ASP A 33 13.71 8.05 -1.91
C ASP A 33 12.70 7.43 -0.91
N PHE A 34 12.65 6.12 -0.85
CA PHE A 34 11.78 5.39 0.07
C PHE A 34 12.48 5.12 1.41
N TYR A 35 11.92 5.66 2.48
CA TYR A 35 12.15 5.18 3.83
C TYR A 35 11.17 4.05 4.13
N THR A 36 11.68 2.88 4.52
CA THR A 36 10.87 1.66 4.70
C THR A 36 11.24 0.97 6.00
N GLU A 37 10.23 0.61 6.77
CA GLU A 37 10.36 -0.24 7.95
C GLU A 37 9.35 -1.38 7.92
N LYS A 38 9.80 -2.56 8.35
CA LYS A 38 8.98 -3.76 8.49
C LYS A 38 9.26 -4.46 9.82
N ALA A 39 8.24 -5.06 10.40
CA ALA A 39 8.36 -5.84 11.64
C ALA A 39 7.45 -7.06 11.60
N LEU A 40 7.90 -8.17 12.17
CA LEU A 40 7.05 -9.31 12.49
C LEU A 40 6.33 -9.05 13.82
N GLY A 41 5.13 -9.61 13.97
CA GLY A 41 4.26 -9.40 15.12
C GLY A 41 3.46 -8.10 15.03
N GLY A 42 2.91 -7.65 16.16
CA GLY A 42 2.02 -6.52 16.26
C GLY A 42 2.66 -5.16 15.95
N ILE A 43 1.82 -4.14 15.89
CA ILE A 43 2.18 -2.78 15.50
C ILE A 43 3.26 -2.16 16.40
N GLU A 44 3.33 -2.52 17.67
CA GLU A 44 4.33 -2.02 18.61
C GLU A 44 5.77 -2.37 18.16
N ASN A 45 5.95 -3.53 17.53
CA ASN A 45 7.24 -3.93 16.97
C ASN A 45 7.65 -3.05 15.79
N LEU A 46 6.70 -2.60 14.98
CA LEU A 46 6.96 -1.64 13.91
C LEU A 46 7.25 -0.25 14.47
N LYS A 47 6.45 0.23 15.43
CA LYS A 47 6.64 1.53 16.08
C LYS A 47 8.03 1.70 16.67
N SER A 48 8.57 0.67 17.31
CA SER A 48 9.90 0.71 17.93
C SER A 48 11.04 0.95 16.92
N LYS A 49 10.80 0.68 15.63
CA LYS A 49 11.79 0.84 14.54
C LYS A 49 11.62 2.14 13.77
N VAL A 50 10.38 2.65 13.69
CA VAL A 50 10.05 3.80 12.81
C VAL A 50 10.63 5.09 13.39
N LYS A 51 11.36 5.81 12.55
CA LYS A 51 11.81 7.18 12.82
C LYS A 51 10.86 8.14 12.14
N CYS A 52 10.04 8.83 12.93
CA CYS A 52 9.11 9.82 12.41
C CYS A 52 9.82 11.11 11.99
N SER A 53 9.30 11.75 10.94
CA SER A 53 9.65 13.10 10.50
C SER A 53 8.40 14.00 10.62
N ASP A 54 8.59 15.26 10.93
CA ASP A 54 7.50 16.26 10.92
C ASP A 54 7.24 16.82 9.50
N ASP A 55 8.05 16.42 8.53
CA ASP A 55 7.93 16.89 7.16
C ASP A 55 6.68 16.37 6.46
N PHE A 56 6.34 17.03 5.37
CA PHE A 56 5.30 16.57 4.46
C PHE A 56 5.77 15.30 3.77
N GLY A 57 4.94 14.25 3.81
CA GLY A 57 5.24 12.96 3.22
C GLY A 57 4.06 12.34 2.47
N ILE A 58 4.39 11.40 1.63
CA ILE A 58 3.47 10.47 0.98
C ILE A 58 3.89 9.07 1.38
N GLY A 59 2.98 8.30 1.96
CA GLY A 59 3.31 6.96 2.42
C GLY A 59 2.13 6.01 2.37
N ILE A 60 2.45 4.73 2.41
CA ILE A 60 1.50 3.63 2.52
C ILE A 60 1.97 2.66 3.59
N ALA A 61 1.03 1.98 4.24
CA ALA A 61 1.31 1.05 5.32
C ALA A 61 0.30 -0.09 5.33
N HIS A 62 0.66 -1.19 5.98
CA HIS A 62 -0.18 -2.39 6.01
C HIS A 62 0.09 -3.21 7.27
N THR A 63 -0.98 -3.77 7.86
CA THR A 63 -0.94 -4.86 8.83
C THR A 63 -1.37 -6.14 8.13
N ARG A 64 -0.57 -7.20 8.25
CA ARG A 64 -0.78 -8.45 7.53
C ARG A 64 -1.38 -9.52 8.42
N TRP A 65 -2.39 -10.20 7.87
CA TRP A 65 -2.81 -11.54 8.28
C TRP A 65 -2.31 -12.50 7.21
N ALA A 66 -1.45 -13.45 7.59
CA ALA A 66 -0.82 -14.34 6.63
C ALA A 66 -1.82 -15.33 6.03
N THR A 67 -2.14 -15.16 4.75
CA THR A 67 -2.98 -16.07 3.96
C THR A 67 -2.16 -16.91 2.97
N HIS A 68 -1.12 -16.32 2.37
CA HIS A 68 -0.17 -16.95 1.44
C HIS A 68 1.28 -16.71 1.89
N GLY A 69 2.07 -17.77 1.93
CA GLY A 69 3.45 -17.73 2.40
C GLY A 69 3.59 -17.62 3.94
N GLY A 70 4.79 -17.88 4.45
CA GLY A 70 5.10 -17.82 5.87
C GLY A 70 5.08 -16.39 6.46
N ILE A 71 5.17 -16.30 7.79
CA ILE A 71 5.36 -15.03 8.50
C ILE A 71 6.85 -14.69 8.46
N THR A 72 7.27 -13.94 7.43
CA THR A 72 8.65 -13.49 7.21
C THR A 72 8.69 -12.02 6.82
N ILE A 73 9.84 -11.38 6.94
CA ILE A 73 10.03 -9.97 6.55
C ILE A 73 9.82 -9.79 5.04
N GLU A 74 10.26 -10.77 4.24
CA GLU A 74 10.09 -10.76 2.78
C GLU A 74 8.63 -10.75 2.38
N ASN A 75 7.80 -11.53 3.08
CA ASN A 75 6.35 -11.64 2.86
C ASN A 75 5.55 -10.49 3.48
N THR A 76 6.18 -9.62 4.27
CA THR A 76 5.54 -8.44 4.88
C THR A 76 5.41 -7.32 3.85
N HIS A 77 4.22 -6.70 3.76
CA HIS A 77 4.03 -5.48 2.98
C HIS A 77 4.82 -4.29 3.56
N PRO A 78 5.16 -3.29 2.73
CA PRO A 78 4.92 -3.12 1.29
C PRO A 78 5.82 -4.02 0.42
N HIS A 79 5.33 -4.34 -0.79
CA HIS A 79 6.13 -4.96 -1.86
C HIS A 79 6.59 -3.92 -2.87
N PHE A 80 7.67 -4.22 -3.59
CA PHE A 80 8.32 -3.26 -4.47
C PHE A 80 8.49 -3.79 -5.90
N SER A 81 8.49 -2.86 -6.88
CA SER A 81 9.03 -3.12 -8.21
C SER A 81 10.50 -3.54 -8.12
N SER A 82 11.04 -4.22 -9.14
CA SER A 82 12.41 -4.76 -9.14
C SER A 82 13.45 -3.64 -8.94
N ASN A 83 13.23 -2.48 -9.54
CA ASN A 83 14.08 -1.29 -9.39
C ASN A 83 13.78 -0.45 -8.13
N LYS A 84 12.84 -0.89 -7.27
CA LYS A 84 12.39 -0.21 -6.05
C LYS A 84 11.91 1.23 -6.25
N ASN A 85 11.37 1.54 -7.43
CA ASN A 85 10.81 2.87 -7.72
C ASN A 85 9.31 2.95 -7.45
N VAL A 86 8.63 1.82 -7.31
CA VAL A 86 7.21 1.72 -6.98
C VAL A 86 7.05 0.81 -5.76
N ALA A 87 6.19 1.20 -4.84
CA ALA A 87 5.81 0.43 -3.66
C ALA A 87 4.29 0.21 -3.64
N LEU A 88 3.86 -0.98 -3.22
CA LEU A 88 2.47 -1.42 -3.21
C LEU A 88 2.12 -2.10 -1.90
N VAL A 89 0.92 -1.83 -1.37
CA VAL A 89 0.24 -2.65 -0.38
C VAL A 89 -1.09 -3.16 -0.94
N HIS A 90 -1.53 -4.32 -0.49
CA HIS A 90 -2.65 -5.06 -1.04
C HIS A 90 -3.45 -5.77 0.05
N ASN A 91 -4.76 -5.61 0.01
CA ASN A 91 -5.73 -6.46 0.70
C ASN A 91 -6.51 -7.25 -0.34
N GLY A 92 -6.49 -8.57 -0.25
CA GLY A 92 -7.19 -9.45 -1.17
C GLY A 92 -6.36 -10.65 -1.60
N ILE A 93 -6.77 -11.29 -2.70
CA ILE A 93 -6.11 -12.47 -3.28
C ILE A 93 -6.13 -12.33 -4.81
N ILE A 94 -4.96 -12.41 -5.43
CA ILE A 94 -4.82 -12.43 -6.89
C ILE A 94 -4.83 -13.89 -7.35
N GLU A 95 -5.99 -14.33 -7.82
CA GLU A 95 -6.21 -15.74 -8.16
C GLU A 95 -5.35 -16.24 -9.33
N ASN A 96 -5.03 -15.36 -10.27
CA ASN A 96 -4.22 -15.71 -11.45
C ASN A 96 -2.73 -15.31 -11.33
N PHE A 97 -2.19 -15.13 -10.11
CA PHE A 97 -0.82 -14.66 -9.90
C PHE A 97 0.24 -15.57 -10.55
N GLU A 98 0.01 -16.88 -10.63
CA GLU A 98 0.92 -17.83 -11.32
C GLU A 98 0.97 -17.58 -12.85
N VAL A 99 -0.12 -17.07 -13.44
CA VAL A 99 -0.12 -16.66 -14.84
C VAL A 99 0.64 -15.35 -15.01
N LEU A 100 0.43 -14.39 -14.08
CA LEU A 100 1.09 -13.09 -14.11
C LEU A 100 2.60 -13.18 -13.88
N LYS A 101 3.08 -14.16 -13.12
CA LYS A 101 4.53 -14.45 -12.96
C LYS A 101 5.26 -14.59 -14.29
N LYS A 102 4.62 -15.18 -15.31
CA LYS A 102 5.21 -15.37 -16.64
C LYS A 102 5.43 -14.05 -17.41
N GLU A 103 4.82 -12.96 -16.95
CA GLU A 103 4.99 -11.63 -17.56
C GLU A 103 6.09 -10.79 -16.91
N ILE A 104 6.70 -11.28 -15.84
CA ILE A 104 7.76 -10.60 -15.08
C ILE A 104 9.01 -11.46 -15.05
N ASP A 105 10.14 -10.89 -14.62
CA ASP A 105 11.34 -11.67 -14.31
C ASP A 105 11.13 -12.40 -12.97
N GLU A 106 10.87 -13.69 -13.01
CA GLU A 106 10.65 -14.51 -11.81
C GLU A 106 11.85 -14.51 -10.86
N ASN A 107 13.08 -14.34 -11.36
CA ASN A 107 14.29 -14.25 -10.53
C ASN A 107 14.32 -12.95 -9.69
N SER A 108 13.46 -11.98 -9.99
CA SER A 108 13.33 -10.75 -9.23
C SER A 108 12.43 -10.87 -8.00
N LEU A 109 11.74 -12.00 -7.81
CA LEU A 109 10.86 -12.25 -6.66
C LEU A 109 11.67 -12.61 -5.41
N TYR A 110 11.35 -11.94 -4.31
CA TYR A 110 11.94 -12.16 -2.99
C TYR A 110 10.96 -12.80 -2.02
N SER A 111 9.65 -12.64 -2.26
CA SER A 111 8.59 -13.16 -1.41
C SER A 111 7.79 -14.26 -2.09
N GLN A 112 6.92 -14.87 -1.32
CA GLN A 112 5.97 -15.91 -1.76
C GLN A 112 4.57 -15.32 -2.01
N THR A 113 4.42 -13.98 -2.00
CA THR A 113 3.12 -13.33 -2.05
C THR A 113 2.69 -13.02 -3.48
N ASP A 114 1.41 -13.15 -3.76
CA ASP A 114 0.76 -12.70 -4.98
C ASP A 114 0.92 -11.18 -5.19
N SER A 115 0.96 -10.44 -4.09
CA SER A 115 1.11 -8.98 -4.06
C SER A 115 2.44 -8.51 -4.65
N GLU A 116 3.54 -9.24 -4.44
CA GLU A 116 4.82 -8.90 -5.03
C GLU A 116 4.79 -9.02 -6.55
N VAL A 117 4.12 -10.05 -7.08
CA VAL A 117 3.96 -10.22 -8.54
C VAL A 117 3.32 -8.98 -9.15
N VAL A 118 2.26 -8.45 -8.51
CA VAL A 118 1.63 -7.20 -8.98
C VAL A 118 2.58 -6.00 -8.88
N ALA A 119 3.37 -5.90 -7.80
CA ALA A 119 4.35 -4.82 -7.66
C ALA A 119 5.40 -4.83 -8.78
N LYS A 120 5.87 -6.02 -9.22
CA LYS A 120 6.82 -6.19 -10.34
C LYS A 120 6.23 -5.77 -11.69
N MET A 121 4.92 -5.84 -11.88
CA MET A 121 4.29 -5.36 -13.11
C MET A 121 4.44 -3.84 -13.32
N PHE A 122 4.88 -3.11 -12.29
CA PHE A 122 5.18 -1.67 -12.33
C PHE A 122 6.68 -1.33 -12.47
N ASP A 123 7.52 -2.23 -12.92
CA ASP A 123 8.97 -2.01 -13.09
C ASP A 123 9.32 -0.82 -14.00
N LYS A 124 8.44 -0.50 -14.95
CA LYS A 124 8.59 0.70 -15.83
C LYS A 124 7.95 1.96 -15.25
N GLY A 125 7.59 1.95 -13.95
CA GLY A 125 6.90 3.06 -13.28
C GLY A 125 5.38 2.91 -13.31
N ILE A 126 4.69 3.90 -12.71
CA ILE A 126 3.23 3.94 -12.62
C ILE A 126 2.69 5.21 -13.26
N SER A 127 1.56 5.08 -13.92
CA SER A 127 0.66 6.14 -14.38
C SER A 127 -0.76 5.60 -14.33
N ILE A 128 -1.76 6.46 -14.48
CA ILE A 128 -3.17 6.01 -14.49
C ILE A 128 -3.43 4.99 -15.62
N ASN A 129 -2.85 5.20 -16.81
CA ASN A 129 -2.97 4.27 -17.93
C ASN A 129 -2.24 2.95 -17.66
N LYS A 130 -1.07 3.01 -17.03
CA LYS A 130 -0.33 1.80 -16.64
C LYS A 130 -1.11 1.02 -15.57
N LEU A 131 -1.67 1.71 -14.56
CA LEU A 131 -2.53 1.07 -13.56
C LEU A 131 -3.71 0.37 -14.24
N TYR A 132 -4.45 1.06 -15.10
CA TYR A 132 -5.56 0.46 -15.86
C TYR A 132 -5.11 -0.79 -16.63
N SER A 133 -3.99 -0.73 -17.35
CA SER A 133 -3.48 -1.87 -18.12
C SER A 133 -3.10 -3.08 -17.26
N VAL A 134 -2.66 -2.86 -16.02
CA VAL A 134 -2.36 -3.93 -15.06
C VAL A 134 -3.66 -4.52 -14.52
N LEU A 135 -4.64 -3.67 -14.15
CA LEU A 135 -5.93 -4.11 -13.62
C LEU A 135 -6.70 -5.00 -14.61
N GLN A 136 -6.58 -4.75 -15.93
CA GLN A 136 -7.21 -5.58 -16.96
C GLN A 136 -6.66 -7.02 -17.03
N LYS A 137 -5.51 -7.28 -16.42
CA LYS A 137 -4.87 -8.59 -16.40
C LYS A 137 -5.14 -9.37 -15.11
N ILE A 138 -5.59 -8.69 -14.06
CA ILE A 138 -5.76 -9.26 -12.72
C ILE A 138 -7.15 -9.89 -12.57
N ASN A 139 -7.16 -11.15 -12.13
CA ASN A 139 -8.36 -11.80 -11.63
C ASN A 139 -8.24 -11.99 -10.11
N GLY A 140 -9.32 -11.67 -9.37
CA GLY A 140 -9.35 -11.83 -7.93
C GLY A 140 -9.93 -10.64 -7.19
N THR A 141 -9.69 -10.60 -5.90
CA THR A 141 -10.12 -9.51 -5.02
C THR A 141 -8.93 -8.63 -4.69
N TYR A 142 -9.13 -7.31 -4.70
CA TYR A 142 -8.06 -6.40 -4.35
C TYR A 142 -8.55 -5.05 -3.81
N ALA A 143 -7.78 -4.50 -2.89
CA ALA A 143 -7.70 -3.09 -2.58
C ALA A 143 -6.21 -2.73 -2.58
N PHE A 144 -5.78 -2.01 -3.60
CA PHE A 144 -4.41 -1.55 -3.74
C PHE A 144 -4.25 -0.11 -3.30
N THR A 145 -3.13 0.18 -2.62
CA THR A 145 -2.56 1.52 -2.59
C THR A 145 -1.10 1.45 -3.02
N ILE A 146 -0.72 2.38 -3.92
CA ILE A 146 0.56 2.34 -4.63
C ILE A 146 1.17 3.73 -4.64
N ILE A 147 2.46 3.82 -4.34
CA ILE A 147 3.24 5.06 -4.45
C ILE A 147 4.47 4.86 -5.33
N SER A 148 4.99 5.96 -5.86
CA SER A 148 6.18 5.96 -6.71
C SER A 148 7.13 7.08 -6.31
N LYS A 149 8.44 6.88 -6.49
CA LYS A 149 9.46 7.90 -6.27
C LYS A 149 9.34 9.09 -7.26
N SER A 150 8.73 8.88 -8.42
CA SER A 150 8.57 9.89 -9.46
C SER A 150 7.26 10.67 -9.40
N GLU A 151 6.28 10.18 -8.62
CA GLU A 151 4.93 10.75 -8.59
C GLU A 151 4.54 11.15 -7.16
N ASN A 152 4.16 12.42 -6.98
CA ASN A 152 3.63 12.90 -5.70
C ASN A 152 2.15 12.54 -5.55
N LYS A 153 1.82 11.25 -5.69
CA LYS A 153 0.47 10.71 -5.68
C LYS A 153 0.40 9.38 -4.93
N ILE A 154 -0.76 9.09 -4.36
CA ILE A 154 -1.15 7.74 -3.96
C ILE A 154 -2.15 7.26 -5.00
N PHE A 155 -1.78 6.27 -5.79
CA PHE A 155 -2.70 5.56 -6.66
C PHE A 155 -3.45 4.51 -5.86
N PHE A 156 -4.70 4.27 -6.24
CA PHE A 156 -5.55 3.25 -5.62
C PHE A 156 -6.38 2.52 -6.66
N ALA A 157 -6.78 1.31 -6.34
CA ALA A 157 -7.75 0.53 -7.13
C ALA A 157 -8.46 -0.46 -6.22
N LYS A 158 -9.71 -0.79 -6.54
CA LYS A 158 -10.52 -1.67 -5.71
C LYS A 158 -11.36 -2.63 -6.56
N ASN A 159 -11.43 -3.89 -6.10
CA ASN A 159 -12.40 -4.88 -6.54
C ASN A 159 -12.72 -5.83 -5.37
N LYS A 160 -13.96 -5.81 -4.88
CA LYS A 160 -14.53 -6.61 -3.78
C LYS A 160 -13.93 -6.34 -2.39
N SER A 161 -12.62 -6.04 -2.26
CA SER A 161 -12.02 -5.66 -0.97
C SER A 161 -12.37 -4.20 -0.63
N PRO A 162 -12.71 -3.85 0.62
CA PRO A 162 -13.13 -2.50 0.98
C PRO A 162 -12.00 -1.47 0.81
N LEU A 163 -12.37 -0.28 0.31
CA LEU A 163 -11.48 0.87 0.19
C LEU A 163 -12.28 2.16 0.24
N TYR A 164 -11.72 3.16 0.92
CA TYR A 164 -12.31 4.47 1.13
C TYR A 164 -11.27 5.57 0.93
N VAL A 165 -11.70 6.72 0.46
CA VAL A 165 -10.86 7.91 0.30
C VAL A 165 -11.41 9.04 1.16
N SER A 166 -10.55 9.73 1.85
CA SER A 166 -10.87 10.98 2.56
C SER A 166 -9.96 12.09 2.07
N LEU A 167 -10.56 13.21 1.69
CA LEU A 167 -9.86 14.41 1.22
C LEU A 167 -10.02 15.50 2.29
N GLY A 168 -8.94 15.83 2.98
CA GLY A 168 -8.87 16.88 3.96
C GLY A 168 -7.96 18.01 3.52
N GLU A 169 -8.02 19.15 4.23
CA GLU A 169 -7.16 20.32 3.97
C GLU A 169 -5.69 19.99 4.24
N ASP A 170 -5.40 19.41 5.40
CA ASP A 170 -4.04 19.09 5.84
C ASP A 170 -3.63 17.66 5.47
N VAL A 171 -4.57 16.74 5.41
CA VAL A 171 -4.31 15.31 5.20
C VAL A 171 -5.37 14.70 4.28
N SER A 172 -4.92 14.06 3.20
CA SER A 172 -5.75 13.18 2.39
C SER A 172 -5.31 11.74 2.57
N MET A 173 -6.24 10.81 2.71
CA MET A 173 -6.01 9.43 3.10
C MET A 173 -6.77 8.46 2.19
N VAL A 174 -6.18 7.28 1.99
CA VAL A 174 -6.84 6.09 1.45
C VAL A 174 -6.75 5.00 2.52
N ALA A 175 -7.84 4.36 2.87
CA ALA A 175 -7.86 3.32 3.90
C ALA A 175 -8.90 2.24 3.57
N SER A 176 -8.64 1.05 4.08
CA SER A 176 -9.57 -0.09 3.94
C SER A 176 -10.65 -0.11 5.04
N ASP A 177 -10.64 0.85 5.97
CA ASP A 177 -11.64 1.01 7.02
C ASP A 177 -11.79 2.49 7.37
N PRO A 178 -13.03 3.02 7.46
CA PRO A 178 -13.29 4.42 7.80
C PRO A 178 -12.78 4.84 9.19
N SER A 179 -12.60 3.90 10.12
CA SER A 179 -12.05 4.18 11.45
C SER A 179 -10.68 4.87 11.39
N CYS A 180 -9.89 4.61 10.33
CA CYS A 180 -8.61 5.26 10.11
C CYS A 180 -8.71 6.78 9.95
N PHE A 181 -9.87 7.31 9.54
CA PHE A 181 -10.08 8.74 9.31
C PHE A 181 -10.44 9.50 10.60
N VAL A 182 -10.84 8.79 11.65
CA VAL A 182 -11.23 9.40 12.93
C VAL A 182 -10.08 10.23 13.51
N GLY A 183 -10.35 11.50 13.78
CA GLY A 183 -9.34 12.48 14.23
C GLY A 183 -8.65 13.24 13.09
N HIS A 184 -8.90 12.87 11.82
CA HIS A 184 -8.32 13.52 10.63
C HIS A 184 -9.37 14.08 9.68
N SER A 185 -10.51 13.41 9.56
CA SER A 185 -11.61 13.84 8.68
C SER A 185 -12.93 13.27 9.19
N THR A 186 -14.02 13.99 8.91
CA THR A 186 -15.39 13.57 9.18
C THR A 186 -16.10 13.04 7.93
N THR A 187 -15.50 13.21 6.77
CA THR A 187 -16.07 12.81 5.48
C THR A 187 -15.15 11.85 4.74
N PHE A 188 -15.75 10.84 4.13
CA PHE A 188 -15.05 9.90 3.28
C PHE A 188 -15.95 9.43 2.14
N ILE A 189 -15.33 8.99 1.05
CA ILE A 189 -15.95 8.48 -0.15
C ILE A 189 -15.66 6.99 -0.22
N PRO A 190 -16.68 6.10 -0.19
CA PRO A 190 -16.47 4.69 -0.51
C PRO A 190 -16.08 4.56 -1.98
N ILE A 191 -15.14 3.68 -2.28
CA ILE A 191 -14.73 3.34 -3.64
C ILE A 191 -15.52 2.11 -4.08
N ASP A 192 -16.11 2.15 -5.27
CA ASP A 192 -16.89 1.03 -5.82
C ASP A 192 -16.00 0.02 -6.56
N ASP A 193 -16.54 -1.19 -6.79
CA ASP A 193 -15.82 -2.24 -7.51
C ASP A 193 -15.48 -1.81 -8.94
N GLY A 194 -14.24 -2.00 -9.33
CA GLY A 194 -13.71 -1.59 -10.62
C GLY A 194 -13.24 -0.14 -10.68
N GLU A 195 -13.45 0.65 -9.62
CA GLU A 195 -12.91 2.00 -9.54
C GLU A 195 -11.43 2.02 -9.22
N PHE A 196 -10.74 2.96 -9.83
CA PHE A 196 -9.32 3.26 -9.60
C PHE A 196 -9.04 4.74 -9.85
N GLY A 197 -7.97 5.23 -9.25
CA GLY A 197 -7.62 6.63 -9.39
C GLY A 197 -6.36 6.97 -8.62
N TYR A 198 -6.23 8.23 -8.27
CA TYR A 198 -5.17 8.71 -7.38
C TYR A 198 -5.64 9.90 -6.56
N ILE A 199 -4.98 10.11 -5.42
CA ILE A 199 -5.02 11.36 -4.67
C ILE A 199 -3.66 12.03 -4.72
N SER A 200 -3.64 13.35 -4.69
CA SER A 200 -2.43 14.17 -4.69
C SER A 200 -2.55 15.31 -3.68
N LYS A 201 -1.44 16.02 -3.41
CA LYS A 201 -1.45 17.19 -2.50
C LYS A 201 -2.45 18.28 -2.94
N ASN A 202 -2.68 18.39 -4.25
CA ASN A 202 -3.53 19.45 -4.84
C ASN A 202 -4.92 18.91 -5.28
N LYS A 203 -5.32 17.75 -4.75
CA LYS A 203 -6.54 16.99 -5.04
C LYS A 203 -6.51 16.22 -6.35
#